data_c6363d35dc5d5c8568bc46e9c196c249
#
_entry.id   c6363d35dc5d5c8568bc46e9c196c249
#
_cell.length_a   1.000
_cell.length_b   1.000
_cell.length_c   1.000
_cell.angle_alpha   90.00
_cell.angle_beta   90.00
_cell.angle_gamma   90.00
#
_symmetry.space_group_name_H-M   'P 1'
#
loop_
_entity.id
_entity.type
_entity.pdbx_description
1 polymer ?
#
loop_
_entity_poly.entity_id
_entity_poly.type
_entity_poly.pdbx_seq_one_letter_code
_entity_poly.pdbx_strand_id
1 'polypeptide(L)'
;MNTRFRIAFRMLLPALAVLAFGSEAAASTLNQNVSWTIDRAGTSTKYRVVAYGDSIYAGYNGSTLNAAKYSAPTVDAEYLSALWNSDIESVRRTKSGAVASDIYNNKIVAEKSYMQASSTRAVTFEMCGNDGLQARTAFKKQTGTCDYSGMNAGVSNCKTYVAAAMDYINANAYAGVKVKIVSNLHYPGYNADNVQSSCKDATTGATVNLLFLPKLATMNYWMCEYARQKGFQCTDNFAEYMGADYDSNGDGIIDTDGLRYVSGESEASYLNRITNTLKGTIRDANAHFVSASSSYDYIQSDDTHPTYTGGTVTAGLFGGTTGSGAARYTSFTGGKSPIWNQYGHERMGWAVSTSNPSAP
;
A
#
# COMPACT_ATOMS: atom_id res chain seq x y z
N MET A 1 32.79 54.87 51.31
CA MET A 1 32.90 53.39 51.38
C MET A 1 31.63 52.82 50.88
N ASN A 2 31.57 52.44 49.59
CA ASN A 2 30.40 51.80 48.98
C ASN A 2 30.88 50.64 48.15
N THR A 3 30.72 49.44 48.70
CA THR A 3 31.09 48.19 48.06
C THR A 3 29.89 47.68 47.22
N ARG A 4 30.00 47.68 45.90
CA ARG A 4 28.99 47.11 45.00
C ARG A 4 29.30 45.66 44.83
N PHE A 5 28.40 44.76 45.26
CA PHE A 5 28.37 43.35 44.94
C PHE A 5 27.80 43.16 43.50
N ARG A 6 28.58 42.56 42.59
CA ARG A 6 28.12 42.09 41.31
C ARG A 6 27.79 40.61 41.43
N ILE A 7 26.52 40.27 41.38
CA ILE A 7 26.04 38.90 41.25
C ILE A 7 26.09 38.54 39.75
N ALA A 8 26.96 37.61 39.40
CA ALA A 8 27.01 37.04 38.06
C ALA A 8 26.00 35.90 37.96
N PHE A 9 24.94 36.10 37.20
CA PHE A 9 23.97 35.06 36.83
C PHE A 9 24.59 34.22 35.72
N ARG A 10 25.06 33.02 36.05
CA ARG A 10 25.38 31.99 35.03
C ARG A 10 24.09 31.32 34.59
N MET A 11 23.61 31.64 33.39
CA MET A 11 22.59 30.88 32.73
C MET A 11 23.21 29.54 32.29
N LEU A 12 22.81 28.45 32.93
CA LEU A 12 22.97 27.10 32.38
C LEU A 12 21.92 26.93 31.29
N LEU A 13 22.35 26.92 30.03
CA LEU A 13 21.54 26.36 28.95
C LEU A 13 21.56 24.82 29.09
N PRO A 14 20.41 24.16 29.18
CA PRO A 14 20.38 22.73 29.01
C PRO A 14 20.67 22.44 27.53
N ALA A 15 21.75 21.72 27.28
CA ALA A 15 22.01 21.11 25.96
C ALA A 15 20.90 20.09 25.69
N LEU A 16 19.98 20.45 24.81
CA LEU A 16 19.01 19.51 24.25
C LEU A 16 19.79 18.59 23.35
N ALA A 17 20.17 17.41 23.85
CA ALA A 17 20.65 16.32 23.02
C ALA A 17 19.48 15.85 22.17
N VAL A 18 19.43 16.30 20.93
CA VAL A 18 18.59 15.71 19.89
C VAL A 18 19.16 14.33 19.61
N LEU A 19 18.64 13.33 20.29
CA LEU A 19 18.79 11.94 19.91
C LEU A 19 18.10 11.80 18.55
N ALA A 20 18.88 11.80 17.48
CA ALA A 20 18.45 11.33 16.20
C ALA A 20 18.19 9.82 16.33
N PHE A 21 17.00 9.47 16.79
CA PHE A 21 16.48 8.13 16.57
C PHE A 21 16.28 8.02 15.07
N GLY A 22 17.00 7.10 14.42
CA GLY A 22 16.64 6.61 13.11
C GLY A 22 15.19 6.15 13.19
N SER A 23 14.30 6.98 12.69
CA SER A 23 12.89 6.72 12.67
C SER A 23 12.62 5.71 11.57
N GLU A 24 12.60 4.39 11.90
CA GLU A 24 11.52 3.60 11.34
C GLU A 24 10.26 4.31 11.86
N ALA A 25 9.67 5.16 11.04
CA ALA A 25 8.54 5.98 11.41
C ALA A 25 7.45 5.02 11.86
N ALA A 26 7.15 5.01 13.15
CA ALA A 26 5.91 4.45 13.63
C ALA A 26 4.84 5.17 12.81
N ALA A 27 4.27 4.49 11.83
CA ALA A 27 3.32 5.06 10.92
C ALA A 27 2.23 5.70 11.77
N SER A 28 2.01 6.97 11.57
CA SER A 28 1.04 7.75 12.33
C SER A 28 -0.31 7.04 12.25
N THR A 29 -0.94 6.76 13.39
CA THR A 29 -2.30 6.18 13.44
C THR A 29 -3.37 7.21 13.08
N LEU A 30 -3.02 8.24 12.33
CA LEU A 30 -3.91 9.32 11.98
C LEU A 30 -4.74 8.99 10.74
N ASN A 31 -6.00 9.38 10.79
CA ASN A 31 -6.84 9.39 9.61
C ASN A 31 -6.28 10.35 8.56
N GLN A 32 -6.15 9.86 7.34
CA GLN A 32 -5.72 10.65 6.19
C GLN A 32 -6.77 10.51 5.08
N ASN A 33 -7.89 11.19 5.27
CA ASN A 33 -9.02 11.11 4.35
C ASN A 33 -8.94 12.21 3.29
N VAL A 34 -9.17 11.84 2.04
CA VAL A 34 -9.19 12.77 0.90
C VAL A 34 -10.31 12.38 -0.05
N SER A 35 -11.08 13.38 -0.53
CA SER A 35 -11.98 13.25 -1.65
C SER A 35 -11.47 14.12 -2.80
N TRP A 36 -11.21 13.52 -3.95
CA TRP A 36 -10.70 14.22 -5.12
C TRP A 36 -11.56 13.91 -6.34
N THR A 37 -12.14 14.96 -6.94
CA THR A 37 -12.92 14.81 -8.17
C THR A 37 -12.01 14.97 -9.39
N ILE A 38 -12.08 14.02 -10.28
CA ILE A 38 -11.50 14.07 -11.61
C ILE A 38 -12.55 14.67 -12.54
N ASP A 39 -12.32 15.90 -12.98
CA ASP A 39 -13.25 16.65 -13.83
C ASP A 39 -12.92 16.36 -15.30
N ARG A 40 -13.81 15.67 -15.98
CA ARG A 40 -13.66 15.32 -17.39
C ARG A 40 -14.50 16.29 -18.25
N ALA A 41 -13.82 16.94 -19.18
CA ALA A 41 -14.50 17.87 -20.08
C ALA A 41 -15.62 17.18 -20.89
N GLY A 42 -16.76 17.84 -20.98
CA GLY A 42 -17.89 17.39 -21.80
C GLY A 42 -18.82 16.37 -21.14
N THR A 43 -18.64 16.08 -19.85
CA THR A 43 -19.57 15.21 -19.11
C THR A 43 -20.17 15.92 -17.90
N SER A 44 -21.38 15.51 -17.53
CA SER A 44 -22.04 15.92 -16.28
C SER A 44 -22.33 14.72 -15.37
N THR A 45 -22.04 13.51 -15.84
CA THR A 45 -22.26 12.29 -15.05
C THR A 45 -21.13 12.13 -14.05
N LYS A 46 -21.49 12.02 -12.77
CA LYS A 46 -20.53 11.86 -11.69
C LYS A 46 -20.70 10.52 -10.99
N TYR A 47 -19.67 9.71 -11.02
CA TYR A 47 -19.59 8.48 -10.26
C TYR A 47 -18.60 8.61 -9.10
N ARG A 48 -18.62 7.62 -8.21
CA ARG A 48 -17.72 7.54 -7.05
C ARG A 48 -16.97 6.22 -7.04
N VAL A 49 -15.68 6.32 -6.75
CA VAL A 49 -14.81 5.21 -6.36
C VAL A 49 -14.46 5.40 -4.89
N VAL A 50 -14.75 4.42 -4.06
CA VAL A 50 -14.43 4.44 -2.63
C VAL A 50 -13.24 3.52 -2.37
N ALA A 51 -12.23 4.04 -1.72
CA ALA A 51 -11.02 3.32 -1.37
C ALA A 51 -10.80 3.30 0.15
N TYR A 52 -10.70 2.12 0.73
CA TYR A 52 -10.35 1.92 2.13
C TYR A 52 -8.92 1.38 2.23
N GLY A 53 -8.14 1.86 3.19
CA GLY A 53 -6.79 1.35 3.31
C GLY A 53 -5.95 2.03 4.37
N ASP A 54 -4.68 1.66 4.39
CA ASP A 54 -3.68 2.23 5.28
C ASP A 54 -2.89 3.39 4.62
N SER A 55 -1.63 3.53 4.99
CA SER A 55 -0.75 4.59 4.49
C SER A 55 -0.47 4.48 2.98
N ILE A 56 -0.54 3.29 2.42
CA ILE A 56 -0.32 3.07 0.99
C ILE A 56 -1.44 3.74 0.19
N TYR A 57 -2.68 3.43 0.49
CA TYR A 57 -3.83 4.04 -0.18
C TYR A 57 -4.02 5.51 0.19
N ALA A 58 -3.60 5.93 1.40
CA ALA A 58 -3.56 7.33 1.79
C ALA A 58 -2.67 8.16 0.86
N GLY A 59 -1.59 7.58 0.34
CA GLY A 59 -0.53 8.30 -0.34
C GLY A 59 0.39 8.99 0.67
N TYR A 60 0.77 8.27 1.73
CA TYR A 60 1.69 8.80 2.75
C TYR A 60 3.03 9.19 2.12
N ASN A 61 3.58 10.31 2.57
CA ASN A 61 4.78 10.93 2.01
C ASN A 61 5.76 11.43 3.10
N GLY A 62 5.75 10.78 4.25
CA GLY A 62 6.53 11.25 5.42
C GLY A 62 5.80 12.30 6.25
N SER A 63 4.61 12.78 5.84
CA SER A 63 3.81 13.77 6.54
C SER A 63 2.52 13.16 7.08
N THR A 64 2.14 13.56 8.28
CA THR A 64 0.87 13.19 8.90
C THR A 64 -0.30 14.07 8.43
N LEU A 65 -0.01 15.24 7.89
CA LEU A 65 -1.00 16.25 7.50
C LEU A 65 -1.23 16.29 5.99
N ASN A 66 -0.26 15.84 5.21
CA ASN A 66 -0.33 15.85 3.76
C ASN A 66 -0.28 14.44 3.20
N ALA A 67 -0.93 14.24 2.08
CA ALA A 67 -0.93 13.00 1.34
C ALA A 67 -0.68 13.27 -0.14
N ALA A 68 -0.15 12.29 -0.86
CA ALA A 68 -0.02 12.37 -2.30
C ALA A 68 -1.39 12.68 -2.93
N LYS A 69 -1.45 13.70 -3.76
CA LYS A 69 -2.67 14.08 -4.49
C LYS A 69 -3.14 12.91 -5.36
N TYR A 70 -2.24 12.35 -6.11
CA TYR A 70 -2.45 11.20 -6.97
C TYR A 70 -1.88 9.93 -6.31
N SER A 71 -2.50 9.50 -5.21
CA SER A 71 -2.28 8.15 -4.69
C SER A 71 -2.97 7.11 -5.57
N ALA A 72 -2.65 5.84 -5.40
CA ALA A 72 -3.17 4.77 -6.24
C ALA A 72 -4.70 4.82 -6.47
N PRO A 73 -5.55 5.04 -5.44
CA PRO A 73 -6.99 5.17 -5.67
C PRO A 73 -7.40 6.40 -6.50
N THR A 74 -6.63 7.48 -6.47
CA THR A 74 -6.93 8.66 -7.29
C THR A 74 -6.49 8.43 -8.73
N VAL A 75 -5.36 7.76 -8.94
CA VAL A 75 -4.89 7.34 -10.27
C VAL A 75 -5.86 6.33 -10.90
N ASP A 76 -6.34 5.35 -10.11
CA ASP A 76 -7.41 4.44 -10.53
C ASP A 76 -8.64 5.22 -11.02
N ALA A 77 -9.10 6.18 -10.24
CA ALA A 77 -10.25 7.03 -10.61
C ALA A 77 -10.00 7.82 -11.91
N GLU A 78 -8.78 8.26 -12.18
CA GLU A 78 -8.44 8.92 -13.44
C GLU A 78 -8.55 7.99 -14.65
N TYR A 79 -8.03 6.77 -14.53
CA TYR A 79 -8.17 5.77 -15.59
C TYR A 79 -9.65 5.37 -15.80
N LEU A 80 -10.39 5.15 -14.72
CA LEU A 80 -11.82 4.86 -14.79
C LEU A 80 -12.62 6.05 -15.36
N SER A 81 -12.22 7.27 -15.08
CA SER A 81 -12.81 8.48 -15.71
C SER A 81 -12.64 8.44 -17.23
N ALA A 82 -11.46 8.02 -17.71
CA ALA A 82 -11.24 7.86 -19.15
C ALA A 82 -12.08 6.72 -19.75
N LEU A 83 -12.14 5.58 -19.05
CA LEU A 83 -12.88 4.41 -19.49
C LEU A 83 -14.40 4.64 -19.51
N TRP A 84 -14.92 5.26 -18.45
CA TRP A 84 -16.37 5.46 -18.27
C TRP A 84 -16.88 6.76 -18.89
N ASN A 85 -15.97 7.58 -19.40
CA ASN A 85 -16.24 8.93 -19.92
C ASN A 85 -17.11 9.77 -18.96
N SER A 86 -16.66 9.86 -17.71
CA SER A 86 -17.44 10.43 -16.61
C SER A 86 -16.54 11.16 -15.62
N ASP A 87 -17.10 12.12 -14.89
CA ASP A 87 -16.44 12.64 -13.71
C ASP A 87 -16.39 11.55 -12.63
N ILE A 88 -15.24 11.40 -12.01
CA ILE A 88 -15.06 10.42 -10.93
C ILE A 88 -14.62 11.11 -9.65
N GLU A 89 -15.39 10.91 -8.59
CA GLU A 89 -14.97 11.26 -7.24
C GLU A 89 -14.22 10.08 -6.60
N SER A 90 -12.91 10.22 -6.45
CA SER A 90 -12.07 9.30 -5.67
C SER A 90 -12.20 9.64 -4.20
N VAL A 91 -12.79 8.75 -3.42
CA VAL A 91 -12.99 8.93 -1.97
C VAL A 91 -12.08 7.99 -1.22
N ARG A 92 -10.99 8.51 -0.67
CA ARG A 92 -10.02 7.78 0.14
C ARG A 92 -10.42 7.87 1.61
N ARG A 93 -10.71 6.72 2.23
CA ARG A 93 -11.04 6.56 3.65
C ARG A 93 -9.95 5.73 4.29
N THR A 94 -8.87 6.38 4.66
CA THR A 94 -7.60 5.75 4.97
C THR A 94 -7.08 6.11 6.35
N LYS A 95 -6.27 5.22 6.93
CA LYS A 95 -5.64 5.41 8.25
C LYS A 95 -4.22 4.86 8.23
N SER A 96 -3.23 5.74 8.14
CA SER A 96 -1.82 5.36 8.15
C SER A 96 -1.45 4.60 9.43
N GLY A 97 -0.63 3.56 9.28
CA GLY A 97 -0.19 2.71 10.39
C GLY A 97 -1.23 1.69 10.88
N ALA A 98 -2.42 1.68 10.30
CA ALA A 98 -3.48 0.78 10.72
C ALA A 98 -3.22 -0.67 10.27
N VAL A 99 -3.44 -1.62 11.17
CA VAL A 99 -3.48 -3.05 10.87
C VAL A 99 -4.83 -3.45 10.28
N ALA A 100 -4.94 -4.65 9.73
CA ALA A 100 -6.13 -5.11 9.03
C ALA A 100 -7.43 -5.03 9.88
N SER A 101 -7.35 -5.36 11.16
CA SER A 101 -8.49 -5.22 12.09
C SER A 101 -8.96 -3.79 12.26
N ASP A 102 -8.04 -2.84 12.25
CA ASP A 102 -8.35 -1.42 12.40
C ASP A 102 -8.97 -0.86 11.10
N ILE A 103 -8.44 -1.22 9.92
CA ILE A 103 -9.05 -0.87 8.64
C ILE A 103 -10.46 -1.43 8.53
N TYR A 104 -10.65 -2.69 8.89
CA TYR A 104 -11.98 -3.30 8.88
C TYR A 104 -12.97 -2.55 9.77
N ASN A 105 -12.65 -2.41 11.08
CA ASN A 105 -13.59 -1.86 12.04
C ASN A 105 -13.79 -0.36 11.88
N ASN A 106 -12.70 0.42 11.74
CA ASN A 106 -12.75 1.87 11.82
C ASN A 106 -12.85 2.57 10.47
N LYS A 107 -12.68 1.83 9.36
CA LYS A 107 -12.85 2.38 8.01
C LYS A 107 -13.99 1.70 7.26
N ILE A 108 -13.93 0.41 7.01
CA ILE A 108 -14.94 -0.27 6.20
C ILE A 108 -16.30 -0.30 6.91
N VAL A 109 -16.34 -0.74 8.17
CA VAL A 109 -17.58 -0.86 8.94
C VAL A 109 -18.10 0.50 9.38
N ALA A 110 -17.25 1.29 10.05
CA ALA A 110 -17.66 2.58 10.61
C ALA A 110 -18.03 3.62 9.55
N GLU A 111 -17.39 3.57 8.39
CA GLU A 111 -17.56 4.55 7.32
C GLU A 111 -18.30 3.97 6.10
N LYS A 112 -19.13 2.97 6.30
CA LYS A 112 -19.89 2.28 5.23
C LYS A 112 -20.76 3.19 4.38
N SER A 113 -21.20 4.33 4.92
CA SER A 113 -22.04 5.29 4.19
C SER A 113 -21.41 5.75 2.86
N TYR A 114 -20.09 5.75 2.76
CA TYR A 114 -19.43 6.10 1.50
C TYR A 114 -19.66 5.05 0.42
N MET A 115 -19.56 3.77 0.72
CA MET A 115 -19.82 2.70 -0.26
C MET A 115 -21.32 2.47 -0.51
N GLN A 116 -22.18 2.97 0.36
CA GLN A 116 -23.65 2.90 0.22
C GLN A 116 -24.23 4.03 -0.61
N ALA A 117 -23.46 5.07 -0.91
CA ALA A 117 -23.95 6.19 -1.71
C ALA A 117 -24.33 5.73 -3.11
N SER A 118 -25.47 6.25 -3.62
CA SER A 118 -26.04 5.84 -4.91
C SER A 118 -25.16 6.18 -6.13
N SER A 119 -24.19 7.10 -5.98
CA SER A 119 -23.18 7.39 -7.00
C SER A 119 -22.01 6.41 -7.02
N THR A 120 -21.85 5.56 -6.00
CA THR A 120 -20.71 4.63 -5.90
C THR A 120 -20.85 3.52 -6.94
N ARG A 121 -19.78 3.31 -7.72
CA ARG A 121 -19.68 2.25 -8.74
C ARG A 121 -18.55 1.28 -8.48
N ALA A 122 -17.52 1.71 -7.78
CA ALA A 122 -16.39 0.87 -7.43
C ALA A 122 -16.04 1.01 -5.94
N VAL A 123 -15.65 -0.10 -5.34
CA VAL A 123 -15.05 -0.17 -4.01
C VAL A 123 -13.75 -0.92 -4.10
N THR A 124 -12.67 -0.29 -3.67
CA THR A 124 -11.36 -0.92 -3.58
C THR A 124 -10.83 -0.83 -2.16
N PHE A 125 -10.03 -1.81 -1.75
CA PHE A 125 -9.36 -1.73 -0.47
C PHE A 125 -7.98 -2.40 -0.50
N GLU A 126 -7.13 -1.94 0.41
CA GLU A 126 -5.82 -2.49 0.71
C GLU A 126 -5.65 -2.52 2.22
N MET A 127 -5.08 -3.60 2.76
CA MET A 127 -4.79 -3.77 4.19
C MET A 127 -3.73 -4.84 4.38
N CYS A 128 -3.31 -5.08 5.61
CA CYS A 128 -2.32 -6.09 6.01
C CYS A 128 -0.86 -5.64 5.99
N GLY A 129 -0.51 -4.56 5.29
CA GLY A 129 0.88 -4.10 5.26
C GLY A 129 1.45 -3.91 6.67
N ASN A 130 0.72 -3.24 7.52
CA ASN A 130 1.15 -2.97 8.90
C ASN A 130 1.13 -4.20 9.82
N ASP A 131 0.33 -5.21 9.54
CA ASP A 131 0.36 -6.49 10.28
C ASP A 131 1.74 -7.16 10.11
N GLY A 132 2.25 -7.18 8.88
CA GLY A 132 3.58 -7.70 8.58
C GLY A 132 4.70 -6.80 9.09
N LEU A 133 4.64 -5.50 8.84
CA LEU A 133 5.70 -4.53 9.18
C LEU A 133 5.91 -4.38 10.68
N GLN A 134 4.84 -4.28 11.46
CA GLN A 134 4.93 -4.20 12.92
C GLN A 134 5.46 -5.49 13.53
N ALA A 135 5.00 -6.64 13.04
CA ALA A 135 5.51 -7.95 13.46
C ALA A 135 6.98 -8.13 13.10
N ARG A 136 7.40 -7.70 11.90
CA ARG A 136 8.81 -7.70 11.47
C ARG A 136 9.67 -6.84 12.38
N THR A 137 9.23 -5.62 12.67
CA THR A 137 9.95 -4.69 13.55
C THR A 137 10.14 -5.26 14.97
N ALA A 138 9.11 -5.92 15.50
CA ALA A 138 9.21 -6.61 16.78
C ALA A 138 10.17 -7.81 16.70
N PHE A 139 10.11 -8.61 15.64
CA PHE A 139 10.97 -9.77 15.43
C PHE A 139 12.44 -9.39 15.33
N LYS A 140 12.78 -8.32 14.62
CA LYS A 140 14.16 -7.83 14.47
C LYS A 140 14.85 -7.49 15.80
N LYS A 141 14.09 -7.22 16.84
CA LYS A 141 14.61 -6.87 18.19
C LYS A 141 14.84 -8.08 19.08
N GLN A 142 14.49 -9.28 18.64
CA GLN A 142 14.62 -10.49 19.45
C GLN A 142 16.08 -10.92 19.61
N THR A 143 16.37 -11.51 20.77
CA THR A 143 17.65 -12.13 21.13
C THR A 143 17.38 -13.54 21.69
N GLY A 144 18.39 -14.39 21.77
CA GLY A 144 18.22 -15.76 22.25
C GLY A 144 17.56 -16.68 21.22
N THR A 145 16.51 -17.40 21.60
CA THR A 145 15.72 -18.24 20.69
C THR A 145 14.64 -17.41 19.98
N CYS A 146 14.50 -17.56 18.67
CA CYS A 146 13.51 -16.85 17.89
C CYS A 146 12.09 -17.29 18.25
N ASP A 147 11.21 -16.31 18.47
CA ASP A 147 9.77 -16.48 18.60
C ASP A 147 9.07 -15.95 17.34
N TYR A 148 8.47 -16.85 16.60
CA TYR A 148 7.73 -16.54 15.36
C TYR A 148 6.26 -16.21 15.60
N SER A 149 5.78 -16.26 16.83
CA SER A 149 4.35 -16.10 17.15
C SER A 149 3.78 -14.78 16.66
N GLY A 150 4.52 -13.68 16.82
CA GLY A 150 4.10 -12.36 16.34
C GLY A 150 3.94 -12.30 14.83
N MET A 151 4.89 -12.88 14.06
CA MET A 151 4.80 -12.94 12.60
C MET A 151 3.61 -13.80 12.14
N ASN A 152 3.38 -14.93 12.81
CA ASN A 152 2.23 -15.78 12.51
C ASN A 152 0.90 -15.12 12.87
N ALA A 153 0.85 -14.38 13.98
CA ALA A 153 -0.32 -13.60 14.37
C ALA A 153 -0.65 -12.51 13.35
N GLY A 154 0.35 -11.80 12.81
CA GLY A 154 0.16 -10.83 11.74
C GLY A 154 -0.50 -11.44 10.50
N VAL A 155 0.00 -12.59 10.04
CA VAL A 155 -0.59 -13.33 8.92
C VAL A 155 -2.03 -13.76 9.23
N SER A 156 -2.29 -14.28 10.44
CA SER A 156 -3.65 -14.71 10.84
C SER A 156 -4.63 -13.55 10.91
N ASN A 157 -4.19 -12.40 11.44
CA ASN A 157 -4.98 -11.18 11.50
C ASN A 157 -5.37 -10.71 10.10
N CYS A 158 -4.40 -10.64 9.18
CA CYS A 158 -4.64 -10.31 7.79
C CYS A 158 -5.71 -11.22 7.17
N LYS A 159 -5.51 -12.54 7.22
CA LYS A 159 -6.47 -13.53 6.66
C LYS A 159 -7.89 -13.33 7.20
N THR A 160 -8.03 -13.15 8.51
CA THR A 160 -9.32 -12.97 9.16
C THR A 160 -10.04 -11.73 8.66
N TYR A 161 -9.36 -10.60 8.64
CA TYR A 161 -10.03 -9.33 8.36
C TYR A 161 -10.16 -9.02 6.88
N VAL A 162 -9.31 -9.56 6.02
CA VAL A 162 -9.53 -9.50 4.56
C VAL A 162 -10.81 -10.25 4.18
N ALA A 163 -11.00 -11.46 4.70
CA ALA A 163 -12.21 -12.24 4.45
C ALA A 163 -13.45 -11.50 4.98
N ALA A 164 -13.39 -10.98 6.21
CA ALA A 164 -14.48 -10.23 6.83
C ALA A 164 -14.81 -8.94 6.07
N ALA A 165 -13.79 -8.24 5.57
CA ALA A 165 -13.94 -7.03 4.76
C ALA A 165 -14.72 -7.30 3.47
N MET A 166 -14.37 -8.36 2.76
CA MET A 166 -15.06 -8.74 1.53
C MET A 166 -16.50 -9.13 1.78
N ASP A 167 -16.77 -9.92 2.83
CA ASP A 167 -18.14 -10.30 3.21
C ASP A 167 -18.96 -9.06 3.57
N TYR A 168 -18.38 -8.15 4.35
CA TYR A 168 -19.05 -6.93 4.75
C TYR A 168 -19.36 -6.00 3.58
N ILE A 169 -18.40 -5.80 2.66
CA ILE A 169 -18.60 -5.00 1.45
C ILE A 169 -19.68 -5.62 0.56
N ASN A 170 -19.66 -6.95 0.39
CA ASN A 170 -20.68 -7.66 -0.38
C ASN A 170 -22.09 -7.47 0.20
N ALA A 171 -22.22 -7.47 1.51
CA ALA A 171 -23.50 -7.31 2.18
C ALA A 171 -24.01 -5.87 2.27
N ASN A 172 -23.11 -4.88 2.22
CA ASN A 172 -23.45 -3.50 2.58
C ASN A 172 -23.23 -2.47 1.47
N ALA A 173 -22.44 -2.75 0.43
CA ALA A 173 -22.24 -1.81 -0.65
C ALA A 173 -23.55 -1.55 -1.42
N TYR A 174 -23.64 -0.35 -2.00
CA TYR A 174 -24.76 -0.02 -2.88
C TYR A 174 -24.91 -1.05 -4.00
N ALA A 175 -26.12 -1.44 -4.32
CA ALA A 175 -26.41 -2.49 -5.33
C ALA A 175 -25.85 -2.16 -6.73
N GLY A 176 -25.61 -0.87 -7.02
CA GLY A 176 -24.97 -0.42 -8.23
C GLY A 176 -23.46 -0.53 -8.26
N VAL A 177 -22.82 -0.98 -7.17
CA VAL A 177 -21.37 -1.25 -7.15
C VAL A 177 -21.10 -2.54 -7.91
N LYS A 178 -20.53 -2.40 -9.11
CA LYS A 178 -20.18 -3.52 -9.99
C LYS A 178 -18.72 -3.93 -9.87
N VAL A 179 -17.88 -3.03 -9.41
CA VAL A 179 -16.44 -3.20 -9.33
C VAL A 179 -16.04 -3.30 -7.87
N LYS A 180 -15.50 -4.44 -7.48
CA LYS A 180 -14.99 -4.70 -6.11
C LYS A 180 -13.59 -5.26 -6.22
N ILE A 181 -12.62 -4.57 -5.67
CA ILE A 181 -11.20 -4.89 -5.85
C ILE A 181 -10.51 -4.94 -4.48
N VAL A 182 -9.66 -5.95 -4.29
CA VAL A 182 -8.61 -5.94 -3.28
C VAL A 182 -7.26 -5.75 -3.96
N SER A 183 -6.46 -4.83 -3.45
CA SER A 183 -5.06 -4.71 -3.83
C SER A 183 -4.22 -5.52 -2.86
N ASN A 184 -3.45 -6.49 -3.38
CA ASN A 184 -2.48 -7.18 -2.55
C ASN A 184 -1.27 -6.27 -2.25
N LEU A 185 -0.43 -6.73 -1.34
CA LEU A 185 0.71 -5.96 -0.86
C LEU A 185 1.83 -5.96 -1.91
N HIS A 186 2.27 -4.78 -2.34
CA HIS A 186 3.59 -4.64 -2.92
C HIS A 186 4.64 -5.08 -1.88
N TYR A 187 5.89 -5.18 -2.25
CA TYR A 187 6.92 -5.69 -1.34
C TYR A 187 7.70 -4.55 -0.67
N PRO A 188 7.18 -3.97 0.43
CA PRO A 188 7.83 -2.85 1.09
C PRO A 188 9.13 -3.29 1.77
N GLY A 189 10.13 -2.42 1.75
CA GLY A 189 11.40 -2.67 2.40
C GLY A 189 12.11 -3.90 1.83
N TYR A 190 12.24 -3.95 0.55
CA TYR A 190 12.70 -5.09 -0.21
C TYR A 190 14.04 -5.66 0.29
N ASN A 191 15.04 -4.82 0.52
CA ASN A 191 16.31 -5.24 1.10
C ASN A 191 16.18 -5.72 2.54
N ALA A 192 15.10 -5.37 3.18
CA ALA A 192 14.84 -5.74 4.54
C ALA A 192 14.21 -7.13 4.68
N ASP A 193 14.13 -7.91 3.59
CA ASP A 193 13.87 -9.35 3.72
C ASP A 193 15.00 -10.06 4.51
N ASN A 194 16.14 -9.46 4.56
CA ASN A 194 17.08 -9.62 5.64
C ASN A 194 16.42 -9.21 6.97
N VAL A 195 15.51 -10.00 7.46
CA VAL A 195 15.02 -9.86 8.82
C VAL A 195 16.15 -10.30 9.74
N GLN A 196 17.17 -9.46 9.83
CA GLN A 196 18.28 -9.72 10.72
C GLN A 196 17.78 -9.54 12.16
N SER A 197 17.76 -10.66 12.86
CA SER A 197 17.57 -10.70 14.30
C SER A 197 18.80 -11.33 14.93
N SER A 198 19.11 -10.93 16.14
CA SER A 198 20.14 -11.59 16.94
C SER A 198 19.68 -12.94 17.49
N CYS A 199 18.41 -13.27 17.34
CA CYS A 199 17.88 -14.56 17.78
C CYS A 199 18.34 -15.70 16.86
N LYS A 200 18.34 -16.90 17.39
CA LYS A 200 18.70 -18.14 16.70
C LYS A 200 17.47 -19.02 16.54
N ASP A 201 17.33 -19.62 15.39
CA ASP A 201 16.30 -20.62 15.16
C ASP A 201 16.53 -21.82 16.09
N ALA A 202 15.48 -22.26 16.76
CA ALA A 202 15.55 -23.32 17.78
C ALA A 202 15.97 -24.68 17.20
N THR A 203 15.69 -24.92 15.91
CA THR A 203 15.98 -26.21 15.24
C THR A 203 17.35 -26.21 14.61
N THR A 204 17.73 -25.12 13.94
CA THR A 204 18.97 -25.06 13.17
C THR A 204 20.12 -24.37 13.89
N GLY A 205 19.83 -23.60 14.93
CA GLY A 205 20.79 -22.73 15.60
C GLY A 205 21.29 -21.56 14.75
N ALA A 206 20.77 -21.42 13.53
CA ALA A 206 21.18 -20.39 12.59
C ALA A 206 20.48 -19.04 12.83
N THR A 207 21.11 -17.98 12.38
CA THR A 207 20.46 -16.67 12.27
C THR A 207 19.40 -16.75 11.18
N VAL A 208 18.21 -16.19 11.46
CA VAL A 208 17.08 -16.25 10.53
C VAL A 208 17.17 -15.11 9.53
N ASN A 209 17.17 -15.50 8.27
CA ASN A 209 17.05 -14.61 7.11
C ASN A 209 15.82 -15.01 6.29
N LEU A 210 15.37 -14.13 5.40
CA LEU A 210 14.32 -14.42 4.42
C LEU A 210 13.00 -14.93 5.05
N LEU A 211 12.63 -14.41 6.22
CA LEU A 211 11.39 -14.77 6.88
C LEU A 211 10.21 -13.92 6.40
N PHE A 212 10.46 -12.66 6.04
CA PHE A 212 9.39 -11.71 5.74
C PHE A 212 8.71 -12.04 4.40
N LEU A 213 9.46 -12.32 3.35
CA LEU A 213 8.91 -12.66 2.04
C LEU A 213 7.92 -13.83 2.08
N PRO A 214 8.18 -14.98 2.70
CA PRO A 214 7.20 -16.05 2.81
C PRO A 214 5.93 -15.63 3.55
N LYS A 215 6.03 -14.81 4.60
CA LYS A 215 4.86 -14.32 5.35
C LYS A 215 4.03 -13.34 4.52
N LEU A 216 4.67 -12.41 3.83
CA LEU A 216 4.02 -11.49 2.91
C LEU A 216 3.37 -12.24 1.75
N ALA A 217 4.07 -13.22 1.15
CA ALA A 217 3.51 -14.06 0.10
C ALA A 217 2.27 -14.84 0.57
N THR A 218 2.28 -15.38 1.80
CA THR A 218 1.09 -15.99 2.40
C THR A 218 -0.07 -15.00 2.47
N MET A 219 0.15 -13.77 2.94
CA MET A 219 -0.89 -12.75 2.99
C MET A 219 -1.43 -12.43 1.59
N ASN A 220 -0.54 -12.21 0.63
CA ASN A 220 -0.92 -11.92 -0.76
C ASN A 220 -1.72 -13.06 -1.41
N TYR A 221 -1.30 -14.30 -1.20
CA TYR A 221 -2.05 -15.46 -1.66
C TYR A 221 -3.50 -15.42 -1.15
N TRP A 222 -3.68 -15.25 0.16
CA TRP A 222 -5.02 -15.27 0.74
C TRP A 222 -5.86 -14.05 0.37
N MET A 223 -5.25 -12.89 0.14
CA MET A 223 -5.98 -11.73 -0.39
C MET A 223 -6.58 -12.06 -1.76
N CYS A 224 -5.80 -12.64 -2.69
CA CYS A 224 -6.28 -13.00 -4.00
C CYS A 224 -7.20 -14.23 -4.00
N GLU A 225 -6.91 -15.23 -3.17
CA GLU A 225 -7.77 -16.41 -3.08
C GLU A 225 -9.16 -16.10 -2.50
N TYR A 226 -9.23 -15.25 -1.45
CA TYR A 226 -10.52 -14.79 -0.96
C TYR A 226 -11.24 -13.89 -1.97
N ALA A 227 -10.52 -13.07 -2.73
CA ALA A 227 -11.10 -12.30 -3.82
C ALA A 227 -11.80 -13.22 -4.81
N ARG A 228 -11.11 -14.25 -5.28
CA ARG A 228 -11.68 -15.27 -6.16
C ARG A 228 -12.93 -15.94 -5.57
N GLN A 229 -12.86 -16.34 -4.29
CA GLN A 229 -13.98 -17.03 -3.61
C GLN A 229 -15.19 -16.12 -3.40
N LYS A 230 -14.98 -14.83 -3.20
CA LYS A 230 -16.01 -13.87 -2.79
C LYS A 230 -16.46 -12.93 -3.92
N GLY A 231 -16.01 -13.17 -5.15
CA GLY A 231 -16.41 -12.38 -6.32
C GLY A 231 -15.78 -10.99 -6.38
N PHE A 232 -14.60 -10.83 -5.79
CA PHE A 232 -13.74 -9.67 -5.95
C PHE A 232 -12.71 -9.92 -7.05
N GLN A 233 -12.21 -8.84 -7.62
CA GLN A 233 -10.97 -8.87 -8.36
C GLN A 233 -9.79 -8.68 -7.41
N CYS A 234 -8.67 -9.33 -7.69
CA CYS A 234 -7.41 -9.09 -7.00
C CYS A 234 -6.45 -8.33 -7.92
N THR A 235 -6.01 -7.17 -7.48
CA THR A 235 -4.89 -6.49 -8.13
C THR A 235 -3.61 -7.00 -7.52
N ASP A 236 -2.76 -7.61 -8.35
CA ASP A 236 -1.49 -8.17 -7.93
C ASP A 236 -0.37 -7.13 -7.97
N ASN A 237 -0.41 -6.18 -7.00
CA ASN A 237 0.61 -5.15 -6.89
C ASN A 237 1.99 -5.72 -6.61
N PHE A 238 2.06 -6.89 -5.97
CA PHE A 238 3.34 -7.58 -5.76
C PHE A 238 4.01 -7.90 -7.09
N ALA A 239 3.29 -8.55 -8.00
CA ALA A 239 3.80 -8.87 -9.31
C ALA A 239 4.16 -7.62 -10.11
N GLU A 240 3.31 -6.59 -10.06
CA GLU A 240 3.53 -5.32 -10.74
C GLU A 240 4.81 -4.61 -10.30
N TYR A 241 5.12 -4.63 -9.01
CA TYR A 241 6.32 -3.99 -8.47
C TYR A 241 7.56 -4.86 -8.63
N MET A 242 7.45 -6.13 -8.32
CA MET A 242 8.59 -7.06 -8.36
C MET A 242 8.96 -7.46 -9.78
N GLY A 243 7.99 -7.48 -10.68
CA GLY A 243 8.18 -7.82 -12.08
C GLY A 243 8.47 -6.64 -13.00
N ALA A 244 8.58 -5.42 -12.46
CA ALA A 244 8.63 -4.20 -13.28
C ALA A 244 9.76 -4.14 -14.32
N ASP A 245 10.84 -4.85 -14.09
CA ASP A 245 11.99 -4.98 -15.01
C ASP A 245 12.45 -6.44 -15.18
N TYR A 246 11.60 -7.37 -14.75
CA TYR A 246 11.91 -8.79 -14.85
C TYR A 246 11.56 -9.30 -16.23
N ASP A 247 12.58 -9.53 -17.03
CA ASP A 247 12.52 -10.18 -18.34
C ASP A 247 13.24 -11.52 -18.20
N SER A 248 12.47 -12.59 -17.96
CA SER A 248 13.01 -13.90 -17.65
C SER A 248 13.54 -14.64 -18.88
N ASN A 249 13.07 -14.25 -20.05
CA ASN A 249 13.40 -14.92 -21.31
C ASN A 249 14.24 -14.07 -22.27
N GLY A 250 14.49 -12.80 -21.93
CA GLY A 250 15.32 -11.89 -22.71
C GLY A 250 14.67 -11.37 -23.99
N ASP A 251 13.33 -11.39 -24.07
CA ASP A 251 12.61 -10.91 -25.28
C ASP A 251 12.30 -9.41 -25.27
N GLY A 252 12.72 -8.71 -24.22
CA GLY A 252 12.48 -7.28 -24.04
C GLY A 252 11.08 -6.95 -23.53
N ILE A 253 10.30 -7.96 -23.15
CA ILE A 253 8.97 -7.82 -22.54
C ILE A 253 9.09 -8.12 -21.05
N ILE A 254 8.57 -7.25 -20.21
CA ILE A 254 8.60 -7.45 -18.76
C ILE A 254 7.64 -8.57 -18.38
N ASP A 255 8.19 -9.65 -17.81
CA ASP A 255 7.45 -10.83 -17.37
C ASP A 255 6.97 -10.69 -15.93
N THR A 256 5.79 -10.14 -15.73
CA THR A 256 5.16 -10.16 -14.40
C THR A 256 4.48 -11.49 -14.11
N ASP A 257 4.24 -12.32 -15.13
CA ASP A 257 3.37 -13.50 -15.03
C ASP A 257 3.93 -14.58 -14.10
N GLY A 258 5.24 -14.76 -14.05
CA GLY A 258 5.88 -15.69 -13.12
C GLY A 258 5.68 -15.34 -11.63
N LEU A 259 5.32 -14.09 -11.31
CA LEU A 259 5.08 -13.61 -9.95
C LEU A 259 3.60 -13.47 -9.62
N ARG A 260 2.71 -13.46 -10.61
CA ARG A 260 1.27 -13.28 -10.42
C ARG A 260 0.64 -14.46 -9.71
N TYR A 261 -0.37 -14.16 -8.89
CA TYR A 261 -1.27 -15.18 -8.39
C TYR A 261 -2.00 -15.88 -9.55
N VAL A 262 -2.00 -17.19 -9.52
CA VAL A 262 -2.73 -18.03 -10.49
C VAL A 262 -3.99 -18.58 -9.83
N SER A 263 -5.14 -18.28 -10.44
CA SER A 263 -6.44 -18.70 -9.89
C SER A 263 -6.51 -20.22 -9.71
N GLY A 264 -6.78 -20.65 -8.47
CA GLY A 264 -6.91 -22.07 -8.12
C GLY A 264 -5.60 -22.79 -7.81
N GLU A 265 -4.44 -22.10 -7.85
CA GLU A 265 -3.21 -22.69 -7.33
C GLU A 265 -3.26 -22.86 -5.80
N SER A 266 -2.50 -23.81 -5.26
CA SER A 266 -2.39 -23.96 -3.81
C SER A 266 -1.45 -22.92 -3.22
N GLU A 267 -1.67 -22.57 -1.91
CA GLU A 267 -0.76 -21.69 -1.18
C GLU A 267 0.69 -22.17 -1.28
N ALA A 268 0.92 -23.48 -1.11
CA ALA A 268 2.26 -24.05 -1.16
C ALA A 268 2.91 -23.88 -2.54
N SER A 269 2.13 -24.04 -3.63
CA SER A 269 2.61 -23.83 -5.00
C SER A 269 2.98 -22.35 -5.23
N TYR A 270 2.12 -21.43 -4.83
CA TYR A 270 2.37 -20.00 -4.92
C TYR A 270 3.64 -19.60 -4.15
N LEU A 271 3.73 -19.98 -2.87
CA LEU A 271 4.90 -19.65 -2.04
C LEU A 271 6.21 -20.19 -2.62
N ASN A 272 6.19 -21.44 -3.07
CA ASN A 272 7.37 -22.07 -3.68
C ASN A 272 7.80 -21.34 -4.95
N ARG A 273 6.86 -20.98 -5.82
CA ARG A 273 7.11 -20.23 -7.04
C ARG A 273 7.67 -18.84 -6.76
N ILE A 274 7.05 -18.07 -5.86
CA ILE A 274 7.52 -16.74 -5.48
C ILE A 274 8.93 -16.81 -4.87
N THR A 275 9.15 -17.69 -3.91
CA THR A 275 10.43 -17.83 -3.22
C THR A 275 11.54 -18.24 -4.20
N ASN A 276 11.28 -19.19 -5.09
CA ASN A 276 12.28 -19.65 -6.05
C ASN A 276 12.58 -18.63 -7.13
N THR A 277 11.55 -17.91 -7.64
CA THR A 277 11.72 -16.87 -8.66
C THR A 277 12.56 -15.72 -8.12
N LEU A 278 12.32 -15.30 -6.88
CA LEU A 278 13.02 -14.18 -6.27
C LEU A 278 14.33 -14.57 -5.57
N LYS A 279 14.57 -15.86 -5.35
CA LYS A 279 15.80 -16.35 -4.75
C LYS A 279 17.02 -15.98 -5.61
N GLY A 280 17.90 -15.17 -5.08
CA GLY A 280 19.08 -14.67 -5.79
C GLY A 280 18.85 -13.41 -6.63
N THR A 281 17.61 -12.95 -6.76
CA THR A 281 17.26 -11.68 -7.39
C THR A 281 17.06 -10.62 -6.29
N ILE A 282 18.04 -10.49 -5.41
CA ILE A 282 17.99 -9.45 -4.38
C ILE A 282 18.14 -8.12 -5.10
N ARG A 283 17.08 -7.34 -5.09
CA ARG A 283 17.07 -5.99 -5.59
C ARG A 283 17.42 -5.05 -4.46
N ASP A 284 18.20 -4.05 -4.75
CA ASP A 284 18.46 -2.99 -3.80
C ASP A 284 17.18 -2.16 -3.62
N ALA A 285 16.70 -1.99 -2.40
CA ALA A 285 15.58 -1.11 -2.10
C ALA A 285 15.86 0.32 -2.56
N ASN A 286 17.12 0.75 -2.48
CA ASN A 286 17.56 2.03 -3.00
C ASN A 286 17.59 2.06 -4.54
N ALA A 287 17.60 0.94 -5.21
CA ALA A 287 17.47 0.84 -6.65
C ALA A 287 16.01 0.79 -7.10
N HIS A 288 15.09 1.06 -6.18
CA HIS A 288 13.68 1.28 -6.51
C HIS A 288 13.07 0.19 -7.38
N PHE A 289 13.44 -1.07 -7.13
CA PHE A 289 13.01 -2.25 -7.88
C PHE A 289 13.49 -2.38 -9.30
N VAL A 290 14.34 -1.52 -9.78
CA VAL A 290 14.63 -1.52 -11.17
C VAL A 290 16.12 -1.50 -11.35
N SER A 291 16.63 -2.06 -12.44
CA SER A 291 18.04 -2.03 -12.75
C SER A 291 18.58 -0.61 -12.59
N ALA A 292 19.83 -0.46 -12.22
CA ALA A 292 20.49 0.85 -12.07
C ALA A 292 20.39 1.78 -13.29
N SER A 293 19.90 1.26 -14.41
CA SER A 293 19.66 2.01 -15.64
C SER A 293 18.20 2.42 -15.84
N SER A 294 17.31 2.10 -14.90
CA SER A 294 15.88 2.26 -15.15
C SER A 294 15.36 3.63 -14.78
N SER A 295 14.32 4.01 -15.49
CA SER A 295 13.55 5.22 -15.24
C SER A 295 12.40 5.01 -14.23
N TYR A 296 12.30 3.83 -13.61
CA TYR A 296 11.24 3.52 -12.66
C TYR A 296 11.71 3.77 -11.23
N ASP A 297 10.89 4.44 -10.46
CA ASP A 297 11.16 4.79 -9.07
C ASP A 297 9.88 4.52 -8.25
N TYR A 298 9.72 3.30 -7.76
CA TYR A 298 8.46 2.88 -7.16
C TYR A 298 8.36 3.11 -5.65
N ILE A 299 9.48 3.14 -4.94
CA ILE A 299 9.49 3.19 -3.48
C ILE A 299 10.22 4.43 -3.00
N GLN A 300 9.62 5.14 -2.05
CA GLN A 300 10.24 6.28 -1.38
C GLN A 300 11.45 5.84 -0.55
N SER A 301 12.25 6.80 -0.13
CA SER A 301 13.45 6.57 0.69
C SER A 301 13.20 5.93 2.06
N ASP A 302 11.94 5.75 2.44
CA ASP A 302 11.55 5.03 3.65
C ASP A 302 11.39 3.52 3.46
N ASP A 303 11.75 3.00 2.28
CA ASP A 303 11.70 1.59 1.88
C ASP A 303 10.30 0.95 1.96
N THR A 304 9.25 1.75 2.02
CA THR A 304 7.89 1.23 2.27
C THR A 304 6.85 1.85 1.35
N HIS A 305 6.79 3.18 1.28
CA HIS A 305 5.70 3.87 0.62
C HIS A 305 5.97 4.09 -0.87
N PRO A 306 4.93 3.98 -1.72
CA PRO A 306 5.07 4.25 -3.14
C PRO A 306 5.43 5.72 -3.43
N THR A 307 6.25 5.94 -4.42
CA THR A 307 6.54 7.27 -4.97
C THR A 307 5.31 7.83 -5.70
N TYR A 308 5.26 9.16 -5.86
CA TYR A 308 4.10 9.85 -6.43
C TYR A 308 4.51 11.07 -7.27
N THR A 309 3.56 11.52 -8.09
CA THR A 309 3.67 12.76 -8.87
C THR A 309 2.57 13.75 -8.49
N GLY A 310 2.62 14.95 -9.05
CA GLY A 310 1.53 15.93 -8.99
C GLY A 310 1.32 16.60 -7.65
N GLY A 311 2.29 16.49 -6.74
CA GLY A 311 2.28 17.17 -5.44
C GLY A 311 1.35 16.53 -4.41
N THR A 312 1.07 17.30 -3.36
CA THR A 312 0.34 16.84 -2.18
C THR A 312 -0.95 17.62 -1.97
N VAL A 313 -1.84 17.04 -1.17
CA VAL A 313 -3.03 17.70 -0.65
C VAL A 313 -3.04 17.57 0.87
N THR A 314 -3.64 18.52 1.57
CA THR A 314 -3.87 18.39 3.00
C THR A 314 -4.85 17.25 3.26
N ALA A 315 -4.47 16.30 4.09
CA ALA A 315 -5.34 15.20 4.47
C ALA A 315 -6.26 15.62 5.62
N GLY A 316 -7.54 15.32 5.48
CA GLY A 316 -8.53 15.62 6.52
C GLY A 316 -8.57 14.55 7.59
N LEU A 317 -8.49 14.95 8.85
CA LEU A 317 -8.52 14.01 9.99
C LEU A 317 -9.91 13.39 10.22
N PHE A 318 -10.97 14.11 9.90
CA PHE A 318 -12.36 13.68 10.12
C PHE A 318 -13.13 13.54 8.80
N GLY A 319 -13.67 14.61 8.26
CA GLY A 319 -14.48 14.59 7.04
C GLY A 319 -13.71 14.30 5.76
N GLY A 320 -12.43 14.60 5.76
CA GLY A 320 -11.58 14.54 4.58
C GLY A 320 -11.46 15.90 3.89
N THR A 321 -10.35 16.13 3.23
CA THR A 321 -10.17 17.26 2.33
C THR A 321 -10.84 16.97 1.00
N THR A 322 -11.59 17.92 0.48
CA THR A 322 -12.23 17.82 -0.84
C THR A 322 -11.54 18.75 -1.82
N GLY A 323 -11.29 18.26 -3.02
CA GLY A 323 -10.73 19.05 -4.12
C GLY A 323 -11.10 18.46 -5.47
N SER A 324 -10.70 19.13 -6.52
CA SER A 324 -10.89 18.65 -7.88
C SER A 324 -9.74 19.05 -8.78
N GLY A 325 -9.68 18.43 -9.96
CA GLY A 325 -8.75 18.78 -11.02
C GLY A 325 -9.13 18.15 -12.34
N ALA A 326 -8.69 18.77 -13.43
CA ALA A 326 -8.91 18.23 -14.75
C ALA A 326 -8.31 16.82 -14.90
N ALA A 327 -9.01 15.97 -15.66
CA ALA A 327 -8.52 14.63 -15.98
C ALA A 327 -7.17 14.70 -16.70
N ARG A 328 -6.15 14.00 -16.20
CA ARG A 328 -4.82 13.94 -16.83
C ARG A 328 -4.78 12.98 -18.01
N TYR A 329 -5.59 11.94 -17.98
CA TYR A 329 -5.62 10.91 -19.01
C TYR A 329 -6.83 11.06 -19.92
N THR A 330 -6.58 11.06 -21.23
CA THR A 330 -7.63 11.20 -22.25
C THR A 330 -8.19 9.85 -22.70
N SER A 331 -7.43 8.77 -22.49
CA SER A 331 -7.82 7.42 -22.89
C SER A 331 -7.41 6.41 -21.81
N PHE A 332 -8.19 5.34 -21.74
CA PHE A 332 -7.83 4.17 -20.94
C PHE A 332 -6.92 3.25 -21.76
N THR A 333 -5.73 3.00 -21.25
CA THR A 333 -4.79 2.05 -21.83
C THR A 333 -4.74 0.80 -20.96
N GLY A 334 -5.68 -0.11 -21.17
CA GLY A 334 -5.72 -1.43 -20.53
C GLY A 334 -4.77 -2.41 -21.20
N GLY A 335 -3.51 -2.10 -21.29
CA GLY A 335 -2.51 -2.93 -21.95
C GLY A 335 -1.14 -2.75 -21.31
N LYS A 336 -0.11 -2.60 -22.13
CA LYS A 336 1.24 -2.32 -21.64
C LYS A 336 1.25 -1.07 -20.78
N SER A 337 1.96 -1.11 -19.67
CA SER A 337 2.15 0.04 -18.78
C SER A 337 2.62 1.26 -19.57
N PRO A 338 1.93 2.39 -19.47
CA PRO A 338 2.38 3.62 -20.09
C PRO A 338 3.73 4.07 -19.49
N ILE A 339 4.50 4.83 -20.29
CA ILE A 339 5.83 5.35 -19.87
C ILE A 339 5.74 6.18 -18.57
N TRP A 340 4.59 6.80 -18.28
CA TRP A 340 4.39 7.57 -17.05
C TRP A 340 4.16 6.74 -15.78
N ASN A 341 4.03 5.41 -15.88
CA ASN A 341 4.01 4.53 -14.70
C ASN A 341 5.38 4.31 -14.07
N GLN A 342 6.22 5.33 -14.07
CA GLN A 342 7.54 5.33 -13.44
C GLN A 342 7.46 5.41 -11.92
N TYR A 343 6.33 5.88 -11.40
CA TYR A 343 6.12 6.10 -9.97
C TYR A 343 5.20 5.03 -9.39
N GLY A 344 5.43 4.68 -8.13
CA GLY A 344 4.74 3.56 -7.49
C GLY A 344 3.23 3.73 -7.46
N HIS A 345 2.71 4.90 -7.09
CA HIS A 345 1.28 5.14 -7.07
C HIS A 345 0.64 5.14 -8.48
N GLU A 346 1.36 5.61 -9.50
CA GLU A 346 0.89 5.55 -10.88
C GLU A 346 0.77 4.08 -11.34
N ARG A 347 1.78 3.27 -11.05
CA ARG A 347 1.79 1.85 -11.40
C ARG A 347 0.67 1.10 -10.69
N MET A 348 0.52 1.30 -9.39
CA MET A 348 -0.52 0.65 -8.58
C MET A 348 -1.92 1.06 -9.04
N GLY A 349 -2.18 2.34 -9.26
CA GLY A 349 -3.47 2.84 -9.71
C GLY A 349 -3.85 2.33 -11.11
N TRP A 350 -2.88 2.23 -12.00
CA TRP A 350 -3.07 1.60 -13.30
C TRP A 350 -3.44 0.10 -13.14
N ALA A 351 -2.73 -0.64 -12.32
CA ALA A 351 -2.99 -2.04 -12.06
C ALA A 351 -4.38 -2.27 -11.47
N VAL A 352 -4.83 -1.41 -10.53
CA VAL A 352 -6.19 -1.46 -9.97
C VAL A 352 -7.23 -1.25 -11.08
N SER A 353 -7.06 -0.23 -11.91
CA SER A 353 -8.01 0.08 -12.99
C SER A 353 -8.12 -1.04 -14.04
N THR A 354 -7.02 -1.73 -14.34
CA THR A 354 -7.00 -2.83 -15.31
C THR A 354 -7.56 -4.13 -14.75
N SER A 355 -7.63 -4.28 -13.43
CA SER A 355 -8.20 -5.48 -12.80
C SER A 355 -9.71 -5.61 -13.03
N ASN A 356 -10.42 -4.50 -13.26
CA ASN A 356 -11.82 -4.53 -13.64
C ASN A 356 -12.18 -3.38 -14.58
N PRO A 357 -11.99 -3.54 -15.88
CA PRO A 357 -12.20 -2.47 -16.86
C PRO A 357 -13.67 -2.24 -17.25
N SER A 358 -14.62 -2.95 -16.64
CA SER A 358 -16.04 -2.85 -17.04
C SER A 358 -16.61 -1.46 -16.72
N ALA A 359 -17.29 -0.86 -17.69
CA ALA A 359 -18.10 0.33 -17.45
C ALA A 359 -19.30 0.02 -16.55
N PRO A 360 -19.76 0.98 -15.74
CA PRO A 360 -20.91 0.81 -14.86
C PRO A 360 -22.22 0.68 -15.61
#